data_91d18c8f7eb9c1e1466ea07f35c400fd
#
_entry.id   91d18c8f7eb9c1e1466ea07f35c400fd
#
_cell.length_a   1.000
_cell.length_b   1.000
_cell.length_c   1.000
_cell.angle_alpha   90.00
_cell.angle_beta   90.00
_cell.angle_gamma   90.00
#
_symmetry.space_group_name_H-M   'P 1'
#
loop_
_entity.id
_entity.type
_entity.pdbx_description
1 polymer ?
#
loop_
_entity_poly.entity_id
_entity_poly.type
_entity_poly.pdbx_seq_one_letter_code
_entity_poly.pdbx_strand_id
1 'polypeptide(L)'
;RMSRGLGDVYKRQGNDDPIVSRVGQIMPHGEFYTFESKYEDEESKTCIPALVDEKIQEEIRGYALKVFKAIDGHGLSRVDFFLDKKTNKVYLNEINTMPGFTRISMYPQLMADYGIAYSDLIDKLIDLAFDR
;
A
#
# COMPACT_ATOMS: atom_id res chain seq x y z
N ARG A 1 14.82 -9.90 10.94
CA ARG A 1 13.94 -10.38 9.88
C ARG A 1 13.04 -9.24 9.45
N MET A 2 13.11 -8.83 8.19
CA MET A 2 12.30 -7.74 7.66
C MET A 2 10.93 -8.26 7.24
N SER A 3 9.86 -7.55 7.59
CA SER A 3 8.54 -7.71 7.00
C SER A 3 8.24 -6.54 6.07
N ARG A 4 7.57 -6.83 4.97
CA ARG A 4 7.17 -5.82 4.00
C ARG A 4 5.82 -5.25 4.41
N GLY A 5 5.78 -3.94 4.65
CA GLY A 5 4.56 -3.18 4.89
C GLY A 5 4.23 -2.31 3.69
N LEU A 6 2.98 -2.24 3.33
CA LEU A 6 2.49 -1.46 2.21
C LEU A 6 1.53 -0.39 2.72
N GLY A 7 1.80 0.86 2.35
CA GLY A 7 0.86 1.96 2.55
C GLY A 7 0.48 2.54 1.19
N ASP A 8 -0.79 2.72 0.94
CA ASP A 8 -1.27 3.28 -0.31
C ASP A 8 -1.73 4.72 -0.11
N VAL A 9 -1.39 5.56 -1.08
CA VAL A 9 -1.75 6.97 -1.10
C VAL A 9 -2.62 7.26 -2.31
N TYR A 10 -3.66 8.03 -2.09
CA TYR A 10 -4.59 8.46 -3.12
C TYR A 10 -4.87 9.95 -2.94
N LYS A 11 -4.79 10.74 -4.02
CA LYS A 11 -5.12 12.17 -3.98
C LYS A 11 -6.65 12.38 -4.03
N ARG A 12 -7.18 13.09 -3.05
CA ARG A 12 -8.60 13.41 -2.99
C ARG A 12 -8.94 14.56 -3.93
N GLN A 13 -10.03 14.42 -4.68
CA GLN A 13 -10.56 15.43 -5.58
C GLN A 13 -10.90 16.73 -4.86
N GLY A 14 -10.48 17.87 -5.43
CA GLY A 14 -10.82 19.21 -4.93
C GLY A 14 -10.09 19.66 -3.67
N ASN A 15 -9.16 18.87 -3.17
CA ASN A 15 -8.34 19.17 -2.01
C ASN A 15 -6.92 18.67 -2.28
N ASP A 16 -5.90 19.49 -2.03
CA ASP A 16 -4.49 19.09 -2.17
C ASP A 16 -4.05 18.09 -1.09
N ASP A 17 -4.96 17.58 -0.28
CA ASP A 17 -4.69 16.62 0.77
C ASP A 17 -4.87 15.17 0.28
N PRO A 18 -3.77 14.46 0.03
CA PRO A 18 -3.84 13.04 -0.28
C PRO A 18 -4.37 12.24 0.92
N ILE A 19 -5.14 11.21 0.66
CA ILE A 19 -5.53 10.22 1.67
C ILE A 19 -4.57 9.05 1.66
N VAL A 20 -4.38 8.43 2.82
CA VAL A 20 -3.53 7.26 2.99
C VAL A 20 -4.36 6.14 3.60
N SER A 21 -4.33 4.95 3.00
CA SER A 21 -4.98 3.77 3.54
C SER A 21 -4.36 3.30 4.86
N ARG A 22 -4.98 2.33 5.51
CA ARG A 22 -4.30 1.55 6.54
C ARG A 22 -3.16 0.76 5.90
N VAL A 23 -2.18 0.36 6.71
CA VAL A 23 -1.04 -0.42 6.24
C VAL A 23 -1.46 -1.86 6.02
N GLY A 24 -1.14 -2.42 4.87
CA GLY A 24 -1.24 -3.85 4.61
C GLY A 24 0.11 -4.53 4.77
N GLN A 25 0.11 -5.81 5.06
CA GLN A 25 1.31 -6.60 5.26
C GLN A 25 1.31 -7.81 4.33
N ILE A 26 2.42 -8.03 3.65
CA ILE A 26 2.66 -9.28 2.92
C ILE A 26 3.29 -10.26 3.90
N MET A 27 2.61 -11.38 4.13
CA MET A 27 3.10 -12.47 4.96
C MET A 27 3.95 -13.40 4.08
N PRO A 28 5.26 -13.53 4.32
CA PRO A 28 6.05 -14.52 3.61
C PRO A 28 5.60 -15.93 4.02
N HIS A 29 5.29 -16.79 3.05
CA HIS A 29 5.11 -18.21 3.29
C HIS A 29 6.45 -18.84 3.70
N GLY A 30 6.53 -19.37 4.93
CA GLY A 30 7.59 -20.23 5.44
C GLY A 30 9.03 -19.72 5.27
N GLU A 31 9.99 -20.37 5.91
CA GLU A 31 11.41 -20.04 5.81
C GLU A 31 12.07 -20.44 4.46
N PHE A 32 11.35 -21.15 3.64
CA PHE A 32 11.82 -21.61 2.33
C PHE A 32 10.79 -21.29 1.25
N TYR A 33 11.13 -20.35 0.39
CA TYR A 33 10.48 -20.17 -0.90
C TYR A 33 10.87 -21.36 -1.80
N THR A 34 10.06 -22.40 -1.80
CA THR A 34 10.21 -23.46 -2.82
C THR A 34 9.56 -23.00 -4.12
N PHE A 35 10.14 -23.42 -5.25
CA PHE A 35 9.63 -23.10 -6.59
C PHE A 35 8.16 -23.52 -6.77
N GLU A 36 7.73 -24.57 -6.10
CA GLU A 36 6.35 -25.09 -6.10
C GLU A 36 5.37 -24.12 -5.41
N SER A 37 5.76 -23.48 -4.31
CA SER A 37 4.91 -22.51 -3.63
C SER A 37 4.67 -21.21 -4.40
N LYS A 38 5.47 -20.94 -5.44
CA LYS A 38 5.30 -19.79 -6.33
C LYS A 38 4.13 -19.96 -7.32
N TYR A 39 3.74 -21.17 -7.63
CA TYR A 39 2.74 -21.47 -8.67
C TYR A 39 1.45 -22.09 -8.15
N GLU A 40 1.48 -22.71 -6.97
CA GLU A 40 0.29 -23.36 -6.38
C GLU A 40 -0.43 -22.54 -5.31
N ASP A 41 0.23 -21.57 -4.66
CA ASP A 41 -0.37 -20.64 -3.72
C ASP A 41 -0.44 -19.22 -4.32
N GLU A 42 -1.45 -18.95 -5.13
CA GLU A 42 -1.79 -17.59 -5.56
C GLU A 42 -2.26 -16.69 -4.38
N GLU A 43 -2.37 -17.22 -3.20
CA GLU A 43 -2.61 -16.51 -1.96
C GLU A 43 -1.28 -16.25 -1.21
N SER A 44 -0.46 -15.34 -1.72
CA SER A 44 0.42 -14.63 -0.79
C SER A 44 -0.49 -14.00 0.27
N LYS A 45 -0.46 -14.55 1.48
CA LYS A 45 -1.36 -14.11 2.56
C LYS A 45 -1.08 -12.66 2.87
N THR A 46 -1.95 -11.81 2.39
CA THR A 46 -1.95 -10.40 2.74
C THR A 46 -2.77 -10.23 4.01
N CYS A 47 -2.29 -9.41 4.92
CA CYS A 47 -3.01 -9.05 6.14
C CYS A 47 -3.34 -7.56 6.10
N ILE A 48 -4.62 -7.22 6.11
CA ILE A 48 -5.12 -5.85 6.15
C ILE A 48 -6.12 -5.72 7.31
N PRO A 49 -5.85 -4.89 8.30
CA PRO A 49 -4.61 -4.12 8.52
C PRO A 49 -3.43 -4.99 8.89
N ALA A 50 -2.21 -4.45 8.72
CA ALA A 50 -0.98 -5.12 9.12
C ALA A 50 -0.95 -5.46 10.62
N LEU A 51 -0.35 -6.60 10.97
CA LEU A 51 -0.19 -7.06 12.35
C LEU A 51 1.04 -6.40 13.00
N VAL A 52 1.02 -5.09 13.11
CA VAL A 52 2.06 -4.28 13.76
C VAL A 52 1.43 -3.24 14.66
N ASP A 53 2.19 -2.73 15.62
CA ASP A 53 1.73 -1.69 16.53
C ASP A 53 1.15 -0.49 15.79
N GLU A 54 0.10 0.10 16.35
CA GLU A 54 -0.57 1.26 15.76
C GLU A 54 0.38 2.44 15.55
N LYS A 55 1.35 2.64 16.45
CA LYS A 55 2.39 3.66 16.28
C LYS A 55 3.23 3.45 15.02
N ILE A 56 3.58 2.20 14.73
CA ILE A 56 4.34 1.85 13.53
C ILE A 56 3.47 2.05 12.28
N GLN A 57 2.19 1.69 12.33
CA GLN A 57 1.26 1.94 11.24
C GLN A 57 1.13 3.43 10.93
N GLU A 58 0.97 4.27 11.94
CA GLU A 58 0.90 5.72 11.78
C GLU A 58 2.21 6.32 11.26
N GLU A 59 3.35 5.81 11.71
CA GLU A 59 4.66 6.22 11.20
C GLU A 59 4.80 5.90 9.70
N ILE A 60 4.43 4.69 9.27
CA ILE A 60 4.45 4.26 7.87
C ILE A 60 3.51 5.13 7.04
N ARG A 61 2.30 5.40 7.51
CA ARG A 61 1.33 6.27 6.83
C ARG A 61 1.87 7.69 6.67
N GLY A 62 2.51 8.23 7.71
CA GLY A 62 3.16 9.54 7.66
C GLY A 62 4.29 9.59 6.64
N TYR A 63 5.11 8.54 6.54
CA TYR A 63 6.17 8.44 5.53
C TYR A 63 5.60 8.30 4.12
N ALA A 64 4.56 7.48 3.92
CA ALA A 64 3.91 7.33 2.63
C ALA A 64 3.40 8.69 2.10
N LEU A 65 2.77 9.47 2.97
CA LEU A 65 2.30 10.81 2.63
C LEU A 65 3.45 11.76 2.26
N LYS A 66 4.53 11.76 3.04
CA LYS A 66 5.72 12.58 2.77
C LYS A 66 6.37 12.22 1.44
N VAL A 67 6.53 10.93 1.15
CA VAL A 67 7.12 10.45 -0.11
C VAL A 67 6.26 10.86 -1.29
N PHE A 68 4.94 10.66 -1.20
CA PHE A 68 4.00 11.05 -2.25
C PHE A 68 4.06 12.55 -2.57
N LYS A 69 4.08 13.39 -1.53
CA LYS A 69 4.21 14.85 -1.69
C LYS A 69 5.59 15.25 -2.26
N ALA A 70 6.65 14.58 -1.83
CA ALA A 70 8.02 14.88 -2.26
C ALA A 70 8.26 14.63 -3.76
N ILE A 71 7.52 13.70 -4.37
CA ILE A 71 7.59 13.44 -5.82
C ILE A 71 6.53 14.20 -6.61
N ASP A 72 5.82 15.13 -5.98
CA ASP A 72 4.66 15.82 -6.58
C ASP A 72 3.64 14.84 -7.15
N GLY A 73 3.30 13.81 -6.36
CA GLY A 73 2.45 12.70 -6.77
C GLY A 73 1.03 13.14 -7.11
N HIS A 74 0.48 12.57 -8.19
CA HIS A 74 -0.88 12.78 -8.64
C HIS A 74 -1.60 11.45 -8.86
N GLY A 75 -2.91 11.44 -8.65
CA GLY A 75 -3.74 10.25 -8.83
C GLY A 75 -3.51 9.24 -7.72
N LEU A 76 -2.65 8.26 -7.96
CA LEU A 76 -2.44 7.16 -7.02
C LEU A 76 -0.96 6.76 -6.91
N SER A 77 -0.62 6.14 -5.80
CA SER A 77 0.63 5.37 -5.67
C SER A 77 0.53 4.33 -4.58
N ARG A 78 1.33 3.28 -4.69
CA ARG A 78 1.62 2.35 -3.62
C ARG A 78 3.03 2.60 -3.12
N VAL A 79 3.19 2.75 -1.82
CA VAL A 79 4.48 2.98 -1.19
C VAL A 79 4.84 1.75 -0.35
N ASP A 80 5.97 1.14 -0.64
CA ASP A 80 6.41 -0.09 -0.02
C ASP A 80 7.50 0.19 1.03
N PHE A 81 7.37 -0.46 2.17
CA PHE A 81 8.30 -0.31 3.29
C PHE A 81 8.82 -1.66 3.78
N PHE A 82 10.00 -1.66 4.33
CA PHE A 82 10.51 -2.75 5.16
C PHE A 82 10.43 -2.36 6.64
N LEU A 83 10.00 -3.31 7.46
CA LEU A 83 10.04 -3.19 8.91
C LEU A 83 11.04 -4.18 9.47
N ASP A 84 12.04 -3.68 10.18
CA ASP A 84 12.92 -4.53 10.98
C ASP A 84 12.22 -4.88 12.30
N LYS A 85 11.82 -6.13 12.44
CA LYS A 85 11.11 -6.61 13.63
C LYS A 85 11.93 -6.59 14.93
N LYS A 86 13.25 -6.50 14.84
CA LYS A 86 14.12 -6.44 16.04
C LYS A 86 14.22 -5.02 16.59
N THR A 87 14.29 -4.05 15.70
CA THR A 87 14.52 -2.64 16.07
C THR A 87 13.29 -1.77 15.91
N ASN A 88 12.21 -2.30 15.32
CA ASN A 88 11.01 -1.57 14.91
C ASN A 88 11.30 -0.39 13.98
N LYS A 89 12.45 -0.40 13.31
CA LYS A 89 12.78 0.62 12.31
C LYS A 89 12.07 0.38 11.00
N VAL A 90 11.51 1.45 10.46
CA VAL A 90 10.84 1.48 9.16
C VAL A 90 11.81 2.02 8.11
N TYR A 91 11.91 1.34 6.98
CA TYR A 91 12.73 1.72 5.84
C TYR A 91 11.86 1.84 4.61
N LEU A 92 11.96 2.97 3.92
CA LEU A 92 11.34 3.13 2.60
C LEU A 92 12.04 2.18 1.61
N ASN A 93 11.26 1.38 0.90
CA ASN A 93 11.75 0.53 -0.18
C ASN A 93 11.56 1.21 -1.54
N GLU A 94 10.31 1.41 -1.93
CA GLU A 94 9.97 2.00 -3.22
C GLU A 94 8.63 2.72 -3.19
N ILE A 95 8.43 3.60 -4.16
CA ILE A 95 7.12 4.13 -4.53
C ILE A 95 6.77 3.65 -5.93
N ASN A 96 5.58 3.09 -6.08
CA ASN A 96 5.06 2.61 -7.34
C ASN A 96 3.87 3.48 -7.76
N THR A 97 4.07 4.30 -8.78
CA THR A 97 3.06 5.24 -9.31
C THR A 97 2.08 4.59 -10.29
N MET A 98 2.33 3.34 -10.69
CA MET A 98 1.41 2.51 -11.49
C MET A 98 1.30 1.11 -10.88
N PRO A 99 0.74 0.98 -9.66
CA PRO A 99 0.61 -0.32 -9.01
C PRO A 99 -0.33 -1.24 -9.78
N GLY A 100 -0.19 -2.56 -9.56
CA GLY A 100 -1.14 -3.52 -10.08
C GLY A 100 -2.57 -3.14 -9.71
N PHE A 101 -3.51 -3.30 -10.64
CA PHE A 101 -4.88 -2.82 -10.51
C PHE A 101 -5.91 -3.91 -10.87
N THR A 102 -5.65 -5.14 -10.47
CA THR A 102 -6.62 -6.22 -10.50
C THR A 102 -7.38 -6.28 -9.18
N ARG A 103 -8.51 -6.98 -9.15
CA ARG A 103 -9.31 -7.12 -7.91
C ARG A 103 -8.55 -7.76 -6.75
N ILE A 104 -7.53 -8.56 -7.05
CA ILE A 104 -6.67 -9.21 -6.05
C ILE A 104 -5.37 -8.43 -5.77
N SER A 105 -5.14 -7.33 -6.47
CA SER A 105 -3.98 -6.48 -6.25
C SER A 105 -4.07 -5.73 -4.92
N MET A 106 -2.94 -5.51 -4.28
CA MET A 106 -2.87 -4.89 -2.95
C MET A 106 -3.49 -3.48 -2.94
N TYR A 107 -3.23 -2.65 -3.95
CA TYR A 107 -3.74 -1.28 -3.99
C TYR A 107 -5.28 -1.23 -3.91
N PRO A 108 -6.05 -1.89 -4.78
CA PRO A 108 -7.51 -1.90 -4.67
C PRO A 108 -8.01 -2.51 -3.36
N GLN A 109 -7.34 -3.52 -2.83
CA GLN A 109 -7.72 -4.12 -1.54
C GLN A 109 -7.56 -3.15 -0.38
N LEU A 110 -6.46 -2.40 -0.33
CA LEU A 110 -6.24 -1.37 0.69
C LEU A 110 -7.23 -0.21 0.58
N MET A 111 -7.58 0.18 -0.65
CA MET A 111 -8.60 1.21 -0.85
C MET A 111 -10.00 0.72 -0.48
N ALA A 112 -10.33 -0.55 -0.73
CA ALA A 112 -11.58 -1.16 -0.28
C ALA A 112 -11.68 -1.21 1.25
N ASP A 113 -10.59 -1.55 1.92
CA ASP A 113 -10.49 -1.48 3.38
C ASP A 113 -10.66 -0.05 3.91
N TYR A 114 -10.18 0.94 3.19
CA TYR A 114 -10.40 2.36 3.50
C TYR A 114 -11.86 2.79 3.31
N GLY A 115 -12.66 2.05 2.54
CA GLY A 115 -14.07 2.33 2.26
C GLY A 115 -14.37 2.79 0.83
N ILE A 116 -13.43 2.61 -0.09
CA ILE A 116 -13.61 2.94 -1.52
C ILE A 116 -13.70 1.64 -2.31
N ALA A 117 -14.90 1.30 -2.79
CA ALA A 117 -15.12 0.12 -3.60
C ALA A 117 -14.36 0.21 -4.94
N TYR A 118 -14.08 -0.95 -5.55
CA TYR A 118 -13.26 -1.04 -6.76
C TYR A 118 -13.78 -0.17 -7.92
N SER A 119 -15.08 -0.19 -8.19
CA SER A 119 -15.71 0.65 -9.24
C SER A 119 -15.60 2.13 -8.92
N ASP A 120 -15.88 2.51 -7.67
CA ASP A 120 -15.81 3.91 -7.23
C ASP A 120 -14.36 4.43 -7.27
N LEU A 121 -13.40 3.54 -7.02
CA LEU A 121 -11.98 3.88 -7.11
C LEU A 121 -11.58 4.23 -8.54
N ILE A 122 -12.08 3.47 -9.53
CA ILE A 122 -11.83 3.75 -10.95
C ILE A 122 -12.43 5.10 -11.33
N ASP A 123 -13.68 5.36 -10.99
CA ASP A 123 -14.35 6.62 -11.28
C ASP A 123 -13.60 7.81 -10.67
N LYS A 124 -13.19 7.69 -9.41
CA LYS A 124 -12.40 8.73 -8.72
C LYS A 124 -11.05 9.00 -9.38
N LEU A 125 -10.37 7.98 -9.87
CA LEU A 125 -9.09 8.13 -10.56
C LEU A 125 -9.26 8.80 -11.93
N ILE A 126 -10.34 8.49 -12.63
CA ILE A 126 -10.69 9.17 -13.88
C ILE A 126 -10.98 10.65 -13.62
N ASP A 127 -11.79 10.95 -12.61
CA ASP A 127 -12.10 12.34 -12.23
C ASP A 127 -10.82 13.12 -11.90
N LEU A 128 -9.90 12.53 -11.12
CA LEU A 128 -8.62 13.16 -10.78
C LEU A 128 -7.75 13.46 -12.01
N ALA A 129 -7.90 12.71 -13.09
CA ALA A 129 -7.16 12.97 -14.32
C ALA A 129 -7.59 14.26 -15.01
N PHE A 130 -8.82 14.74 -14.76
CA PHE A 130 -9.33 16.01 -15.29
C PHE A 130 -8.98 17.23 -14.44
N ASP A 131 -8.54 17.02 -13.19
CA ASP A 131 -8.20 18.09 -12.25
C ASP A 131 -6.72 18.56 -12.34
N ARG A 132 -6.04 18.27 -13.44
CA ARG A 132 -4.65 18.65 -13.68
C ARG A 132 -4.51 20.07 -14.22
#